data_32922bbc2a89edd8c6a0007e8fb1daec
#
_entry.id   32922bbc2a89edd8c6a0007e8fb1daec
#
_cell.length_a   1.000
_cell.length_b   1.000
_cell.length_c   1.000
_cell.angle_alpha   90.00
_cell.angle_beta   90.00
_cell.angle_gamma   90.00
#
_symmetry.space_group_name_H-M   'P 1'
#
loop_
_entity.id
_entity.type
_entity.pdbx_description
1 polymer ?
#
loop_
_entity_poly.entity_id
_entity_poly.type
_entity_poly.pdbx_seq_one_letter_code
_entity_poly.pdbx_strand_id
1 'polypeptide(L)'
;MKPVYFLSDAHLGSLAIAHRRTHERRLVNFLDSIKEKTEAVYLLGDIFDFWYEYRMVVPKGYTRLLGKISELTDKGVEVHFFTGNHDLWVNDYFEQECGMIVHREISFTTEIYGKLFYLAHGDGLGATDKKYKILRRIFHNATCKRLFSALHP
;
A
#
# COMPACT_ATOMS: atom_id res chain seq x y z
N MET A 1 11.27 -9.66 21.75
CA MET A 1 10.30 -9.06 20.81
C MET A 1 11.05 -8.57 19.60
N LYS A 2 10.61 -8.93 18.41
CA LYS A 2 11.17 -8.38 17.17
C LYS A 2 10.48 -7.05 16.86
N PRO A 3 11.16 -6.02 16.33
CA PRO A 3 10.53 -4.75 16.02
C PRO A 3 9.43 -4.87 14.96
N VAL A 4 8.47 -3.95 15.02
CA VAL A 4 7.43 -3.73 14.01
C VAL A 4 7.70 -2.37 13.37
N TYR A 5 7.60 -2.30 12.05
CA TYR A 5 7.88 -1.08 11.28
C TYR A 5 6.63 -0.53 10.62
N PHE A 6 6.52 0.80 10.61
CA PHE A 6 5.44 1.53 9.96
C PHE A 6 6.04 2.46 8.91
N LEU A 7 5.50 2.42 7.70
CA LEU A 7 5.95 3.19 6.54
C LEU A 7 4.73 3.76 5.82
N SER A 8 4.83 4.98 5.31
CA SER A 8 3.80 5.59 4.47
C SER A 8 4.42 6.51 3.42
N ASP A 9 3.61 7.00 2.50
CA ASP A 9 3.93 8.11 1.61
C ASP A 9 5.25 7.95 0.82
N ALA A 10 5.53 6.75 0.37
CA ALA A 10 6.71 6.50 -0.46
C ALA A 10 6.54 7.03 -1.89
N HIS A 11 5.31 7.16 -2.38
CA HIS A 11 4.95 7.68 -3.70
C HIS A 11 5.85 7.16 -4.82
N LEU A 12 6.07 5.84 -4.85
CA LEU A 12 6.89 5.22 -5.86
C LEU A 12 6.29 5.43 -7.26
N GLY A 13 7.11 5.86 -8.19
CA GLY A 13 6.68 6.18 -9.54
C GLY A 13 6.35 7.65 -9.75
N SER A 14 6.29 8.48 -8.72
CA SER A 14 5.96 9.89 -8.81
C SER A 14 6.88 10.64 -9.77
N LEU A 15 6.26 11.49 -10.61
CA LEU A 15 6.99 12.37 -11.55
C LEU A 15 7.76 13.46 -10.81
N ALA A 16 7.37 13.78 -9.58
CA ALA A 16 8.08 14.74 -8.72
C ALA A 16 9.42 14.20 -8.21
N ILE A 17 9.65 12.89 -8.28
CA ILE A 17 10.87 12.26 -7.79
C ILE A 17 11.85 12.07 -8.96
N ALA A 18 12.94 12.85 -8.97
CA ALA A 18 13.93 12.87 -10.05
C ALA A 18 14.60 11.52 -10.32
N HIS A 19 14.88 10.73 -9.27
CA HIS A 19 15.60 9.45 -9.36
C HIS A 19 14.73 8.29 -8.86
N ARG A 20 13.60 8.01 -9.54
CA ARG A 20 12.59 7.02 -9.14
C ARG A 20 13.16 5.63 -8.83
N ARG A 21 14.08 5.13 -9.67
CA ARG A 21 14.73 3.82 -9.43
C ARG A 21 15.61 3.81 -8.19
N THR A 22 16.30 4.91 -7.90
CA THR A 22 17.10 5.04 -6.67
C THR A 22 16.18 5.12 -5.45
N HIS A 23 15.05 5.79 -5.58
CA HIS A 23 14.05 5.88 -4.52
C HIS A 23 13.46 4.51 -4.19
N GLU A 24 13.03 3.73 -5.18
CA GLU A 24 12.59 2.34 -5.00
C GLU A 24 13.68 1.49 -4.30
N ARG A 25 14.93 1.58 -4.75
CA ARG A 25 16.05 0.85 -4.15
C ARG A 25 16.29 1.20 -2.69
N ARG A 26 16.08 2.45 -2.28
CA ARG A 26 16.21 2.83 -0.86
C ARG A 26 15.21 2.08 0.01
N LEU A 27 13.96 2.01 -0.42
CA LEU A 27 12.93 1.23 0.28
C LEU A 27 13.27 -0.27 0.30
N VAL A 28 13.67 -0.82 -0.84
CA VAL A 28 14.10 -2.23 -0.96
C VAL A 28 15.27 -2.52 -0.02
N ASN A 29 16.29 -1.67 0.01
CA ASN A 29 17.46 -1.85 0.88
C ASN A 29 17.09 -1.74 2.37
N PHE A 30 16.16 -0.84 2.70
CA PHE A 30 15.65 -0.76 4.07
C PHE A 30 14.95 -2.06 4.46
N LEU A 31 14.01 -2.56 3.65
CA LEU A 31 13.32 -3.82 3.90
C LEU A 31 14.29 -5.01 3.99
N ASP A 32 15.33 -5.02 3.13
CA ASP A 32 16.39 -6.04 3.20
C ASP A 32 17.15 -6.00 4.52
N SER A 33 17.44 -4.82 5.03
CA SER A 33 18.18 -4.64 6.30
C SER A 33 17.44 -5.10 7.55
N ILE A 34 16.11 -5.19 7.47
CA ILE A 34 15.25 -5.58 8.60
C ILE A 34 14.69 -7.00 8.49
N LYS A 35 14.81 -7.66 7.35
CA LYS A 35 14.12 -8.92 7.02
C LYS A 35 14.28 -10.07 8.03
N GLU A 36 15.44 -10.15 8.69
CA GLU A 36 15.69 -11.21 9.69
C GLU A 36 15.29 -10.80 11.12
N LYS A 37 14.99 -9.52 11.31
CA LYS A 37 14.80 -8.93 12.65
C LYS A 37 13.36 -8.49 12.90
N THR A 38 12.57 -8.29 11.85
CA THR A 38 11.21 -7.76 11.96
C THR A 38 10.19 -8.86 12.23
N GLU A 39 9.13 -8.51 12.92
CA GLU A 39 7.92 -9.33 13.10
C GLU A 39 6.86 -8.96 12.07
N ALA A 40 6.64 -7.67 11.87
CA ALA A 40 5.68 -7.17 10.89
C ALA A 40 6.11 -5.83 10.29
N VAL A 41 5.60 -5.55 9.10
CA VAL A 41 5.74 -4.28 8.38
C VAL A 41 4.35 -3.78 8.01
N TYR A 42 4.01 -2.55 8.41
CA TYR A 42 2.77 -1.88 8.10
C TYR A 42 3.04 -0.78 7.07
N LEU A 43 2.53 -0.97 5.85
CA LEU A 43 2.57 0.01 4.77
C LEU A 43 1.26 0.81 4.81
N LEU A 44 1.29 2.02 5.36
CA LEU A 44 0.10 2.80 5.72
C LEU A 44 -0.41 3.71 4.59
N GLY A 45 -0.40 3.21 3.35
CA GLY A 45 -0.93 3.90 2.18
C GLY A 45 0.07 4.79 1.46
N ASP A 46 -0.27 5.16 0.23
CA ASP A 46 0.52 5.98 -0.68
C ASP A 46 1.94 5.45 -0.89
N ILE A 47 2.09 4.14 -0.88
CA ILE A 47 3.36 3.48 -1.24
C ILE A 47 3.65 3.67 -2.73
N PHE A 48 2.61 3.59 -3.56
CA PHE A 48 2.68 3.88 -4.98
C PHE A 48 2.00 5.21 -5.29
N ASP A 49 2.60 6.00 -6.17
CA ASP A 49 2.02 7.27 -6.65
C ASP A 49 0.74 7.05 -7.49
N PHE A 50 0.63 5.86 -8.06
CA PHE A 50 -0.56 5.37 -8.73
C PHE A 50 -0.56 3.84 -8.74
N TRP A 51 -1.67 3.24 -8.32
CA TRP A 51 -1.90 1.81 -8.44
C TRP A 51 -3.34 1.53 -8.88
N TYR A 52 -3.48 0.74 -9.94
CA TYR A 52 -4.77 0.28 -10.42
C TYR A 52 -4.65 -1.17 -10.92
N GLU A 53 -5.39 -2.08 -10.33
CA GLU A 53 -5.45 -3.47 -10.77
C GLU A 53 -6.58 -3.65 -11.77
N TYR A 54 -6.21 -3.97 -12.99
CA TYR A 54 -7.12 -4.53 -13.99
C TYR A 54 -7.23 -6.04 -13.78
N ARG A 55 -8.19 -6.65 -14.46
CA ARG A 55 -8.40 -8.11 -14.35
C ARG A 55 -7.15 -8.94 -14.68
N MET A 56 -6.38 -8.53 -15.68
CA MET A 56 -5.24 -9.28 -16.21
C MET A 56 -3.94 -8.48 -16.22
N VAL A 57 -3.96 -7.25 -15.73
CA VAL A 57 -2.81 -6.34 -15.84
C VAL A 57 -2.66 -5.50 -14.58
N VAL A 58 -1.44 -5.34 -14.13
CA VAL A 58 -1.07 -4.41 -13.07
C VAL A 58 -0.10 -3.36 -13.60
N PRO A 59 0.09 -2.23 -12.91
CA PRO A 59 1.07 -1.22 -13.32
C PRO A 59 2.46 -1.80 -13.49
N LYS A 60 3.12 -1.47 -14.58
CA LYS A 60 4.49 -1.90 -14.84
C LYS A 60 5.51 -1.23 -13.91
N GLY A 61 6.50 -1.97 -13.48
CA GLY A 61 7.56 -1.50 -12.58
C GLY A 61 7.47 -2.17 -11.23
N TYR A 62 8.18 -1.61 -10.26
CA TYR A 62 8.18 -2.03 -8.85
C TYR A 62 8.58 -3.50 -8.59
N THR A 63 9.12 -4.18 -9.58
CA THR A 63 9.49 -5.60 -9.51
C THR A 63 10.43 -5.91 -8.34
N ARG A 64 11.33 -4.97 -8.01
CA ARG A 64 12.27 -5.15 -6.89
C ARG A 64 11.57 -5.04 -5.54
N LEU A 65 10.67 -4.07 -5.40
CA LEU A 65 9.91 -3.90 -4.17
C LEU A 65 8.95 -5.07 -3.96
N LEU A 66 8.17 -5.41 -4.98
CA LEU A 66 7.22 -6.52 -4.89
C LEU A 66 7.93 -7.84 -4.61
N GLY A 67 9.04 -8.13 -5.29
CA GLY A 67 9.86 -9.31 -4.99
C GLY A 67 10.49 -9.28 -3.60
N LYS A 68 10.86 -8.11 -3.07
CA LYS A 68 11.35 -7.99 -1.68
C LYS A 68 10.24 -8.22 -0.67
N ILE A 69 9.03 -7.76 -0.94
CA ILE A 69 7.87 -8.02 -0.10
C ILE A 69 7.54 -9.51 -0.10
N SER A 70 7.50 -10.15 -1.29
CA SER A 70 7.30 -11.61 -1.38
C SER A 70 8.38 -12.39 -0.61
N GLU A 71 9.64 -11.97 -0.68
CA GLU A 71 10.72 -12.58 0.14
C GLU A 71 10.45 -12.46 1.65
N LEU A 72 9.90 -11.33 2.10
CA LEU A 72 9.55 -11.13 3.51
C LEU A 72 8.39 -12.04 3.95
N THR A 73 7.33 -12.07 3.16
CA THR A 73 6.13 -12.89 3.46
C THR A 73 6.45 -14.37 3.40
N ASP A 74 7.26 -14.83 2.44
CA ASP A 74 7.76 -16.22 2.36
C ASP A 74 8.60 -16.62 3.59
N LYS A 75 9.23 -15.65 4.25
CA LYS A 75 9.95 -15.85 5.53
C LYS A 75 9.06 -15.76 6.77
N GLY A 76 7.77 -15.57 6.59
CA GLY A 76 6.79 -15.47 7.68
C GLY A 76 6.73 -14.10 8.35
N VAL A 77 7.26 -13.04 7.72
CA VAL A 77 7.06 -11.66 8.16
C VAL A 77 5.67 -11.21 7.71
N GLU A 78 4.83 -10.74 8.62
CA GLU A 78 3.55 -10.15 8.25
C GLU A 78 3.76 -8.80 7.57
N VAL A 79 3.29 -8.66 6.33
CA VAL A 79 3.31 -7.39 5.61
C VAL A 79 1.87 -6.93 5.40
N HIS A 80 1.49 -5.89 6.12
CA HIS A 80 0.18 -5.25 6.03
C HIS A 80 0.24 -4.09 5.06
N PHE A 81 -0.72 -4.02 4.13
CA PHE A 81 -0.88 -2.92 3.19
C PHE A 81 -2.20 -2.21 3.41
N PHE A 82 -2.17 -0.92 3.69
CA PHE A 82 -3.33 -0.05 3.79
C PHE A 82 -3.45 0.75 2.50
N THR A 83 -4.66 0.87 1.97
CA THR A 83 -4.89 1.71 0.80
C THR A 83 -4.86 3.18 1.18
N GLY A 84 -4.07 3.95 0.46
CA GLY A 84 -4.08 5.41 0.49
C GLY A 84 -4.98 6.00 -0.60
N ASN A 85 -4.83 7.28 -0.87
CA ASN A 85 -5.59 7.94 -1.94
C ASN A 85 -4.95 7.77 -3.32
N HIS A 86 -3.68 7.47 -3.40
CA HIS A 86 -2.95 7.22 -4.65
C HIS A 86 -2.99 5.74 -5.07
N ASP A 87 -3.08 4.83 -4.14
CA ASP A 87 -3.05 3.38 -4.36
C ASP A 87 -4.31 2.66 -3.83
N LEU A 88 -5.47 3.28 -4.01
CA LEU A 88 -6.74 2.77 -3.49
C LEU A 88 -7.38 1.64 -4.33
N TRP A 89 -6.93 1.44 -5.57
CA TRP A 89 -7.52 0.45 -6.48
C TRP A 89 -6.78 -0.89 -6.48
N VAL A 90 -6.59 -1.41 -5.29
CA VAL A 90 -6.04 -2.73 -5.00
C VAL A 90 -7.19 -3.74 -4.95
N ASN A 91 -7.10 -4.79 -5.78
CA ASN A 91 -8.02 -5.92 -5.74
C ASN A 91 -7.39 -7.08 -4.94
N ASP A 92 -6.77 -8.04 -5.60
CA ASP A 92 -6.26 -9.27 -4.97
C ASP A 92 -4.80 -9.59 -5.30
N TYR A 93 -4.17 -8.81 -6.17
CA TYR A 93 -2.81 -9.05 -6.62
C TYR A 93 -1.80 -9.07 -5.45
N PHE A 94 -1.89 -8.12 -4.54
CA PHE A 94 -0.96 -8.06 -3.42
C PHE A 94 -1.12 -9.24 -2.45
N GLU A 95 -2.34 -9.72 -2.28
CA GLU A 95 -2.64 -10.88 -1.43
C GLU A 95 -2.16 -12.17 -2.11
N GLN A 96 -2.51 -12.37 -3.38
CA GLN A 96 -2.21 -13.59 -4.11
C GLN A 96 -0.74 -13.74 -4.52
N GLU A 97 -0.12 -12.65 -5.00
CA GLU A 97 1.23 -12.69 -5.56
C GLU A 97 2.32 -12.29 -4.57
N CYS A 98 1.98 -11.46 -3.58
CA CYS A 98 2.96 -10.95 -2.62
C CYS A 98 2.73 -11.41 -1.18
N GLY A 99 1.65 -12.15 -0.89
CA GLY A 99 1.33 -12.65 0.44
C GLY A 99 1.04 -11.54 1.47
N MET A 100 0.67 -10.33 1.02
CA MET A 100 0.34 -9.22 1.91
C MET A 100 -1.04 -9.40 2.54
N ILE A 101 -1.25 -8.76 3.68
CA ILE A 101 -2.57 -8.59 4.31
C ILE A 101 -3.09 -7.20 3.94
N VAL A 102 -4.09 -7.12 3.06
CA VAL A 102 -4.59 -5.84 2.54
C VAL A 102 -5.76 -5.31 3.36
N HIS A 103 -5.62 -4.09 3.87
CA HIS A 103 -6.63 -3.36 4.60
C HIS A 103 -7.26 -2.29 3.69
N ARG A 104 -8.55 -2.43 3.41
CA ARG A 104 -9.33 -1.52 2.55
C ARG A 104 -10.23 -0.59 3.34
N GLU A 105 -10.26 -0.76 4.66
CA GLU A 105 -10.99 0.09 5.59
C GLU A 105 -10.27 1.44 5.76
N ILE A 106 -11.04 2.45 6.18
CA ILE A 106 -10.49 3.80 6.46
C ILE A 106 -9.49 3.75 7.62
N SER A 107 -9.76 2.87 8.58
CA SER A 107 -8.93 2.70 9.77
C SER A 107 -9.02 1.27 10.29
N PHE A 108 -7.97 0.85 10.94
CA PHE A 108 -7.83 -0.46 11.54
C PHE A 108 -7.29 -0.32 12.95
N THR A 109 -7.87 -1.04 13.89
CA THR A 109 -7.39 -1.07 15.27
C THR A 109 -6.83 -2.44 15.58
N THR A 110 -5.60 -2.48 16.08
CA THR A 110 -4.92 -3.73 16.42
C THR A 110 -4.13 -3.57 17.70
N GLU A 111 -3.86 -4.70 18.37
CA GLU A 111 -2.98 -4.73 19.51
C GLU A 111 -1.59 -5.24 19.10
N ILE A 112 -0.56 -4.49 19.45
CA ILE A 112 0.83 -4.85 19.20
C ILE A 112 1.56 -4.75 20.54
N TYR A 113 2.06 -5.86 21.03
CA TYR A 113 2.79 -5.97 22.30
C TYR A 113 2.04 -5.39 23.51
N GLY A 114 0.75 -5.68 23.62
CA GLY A 114 -0.10 -5.20 24.71
C GLY A 114 -0.48 -3.73 24.62
N LYS A 115 -0.19 -3.05 23.49
CA LYS A 115 -0.59 -1.67 23.23
C LYS A 115 -1.57 -1.62 22.06
N LEU A 116 -2.64 -0.84 22.24
CA LEU A 116 -3.64 -0.63 21.22
C LEU A 116 -3.16 0.44 20.23
N PHE A 117 -3.13 0.09 18.95
CA PHE A 117 -2.79 0.98 17.85
C PHE A 117 -4.02 1.25 17.00
N TYR A 118 -4.25 2.54 16.70
CA TYR A 118 -5.20 2.98 15.69
C TYR A 118 -4.41 3.37 14.44
N LEU A 119 -4.59 2.61 13.36
CA LEU A 119 -3.86 2.74 12.11
C LEU A 119 -4.78 3.25 11.02
N ALA A 120 -4.35 4.28 10.32
CA ALA A 120 -5.06 4.85 9.18
C ALA A 120 -4.05 5.59 8.30
N HIS A 121 -4.34 5.69 6.99
CA HIS A 121 -3.55 6.57 6.13
C HIS A 121 -3.73 8.05 6.49
N GLY A 122 -4.93 8.43 6.91
CA GLY A 122 -5.18 9.79 7.41
C GLY A 122 -6.00 10.67 6.46
N ASP A 123 -6.14 10.27 5.21
CA ASP A 123 -6.91 10.97 4.20
C ASP A 123 -8.42 11.00 4.53
N GLY A 124 -9.02 12.18 4.42
CA GLY A 124 -10.46 12.36 4.69
C GLY A 124 -10.90 12.23 6.15
N LEU A 125 -9.97 12.17 7.11
CA LEU A 125 -10.30 12.21 8.55
C LEU A 125 -10.68 13.62 9.00
N GLY A 126 -10.24 14.67 8.29
CA GLY A 126 -10.56 16.06 8.58
C GLY A 126 -12.04 16.39 8.40
N ALA A 127 -12.60 17.22 9.28
CA ALA A 127 -13.97 17.70 9.19
C ALA A 127 -14.20 18.57 7.94
N THR A 128 -13.17 19.22 7.43
CA THR A 128 -13.18 20.16 6.30
C THR A 128 -13.06 19.49 4.93
N ASP A 129 -12.72 18.21 4.85
CA ASP A 129 -12.42 17.48 3.61
C ASP A 129 -13.66 17.02 2.83
N LYS A 130 -14.74 17.83 2.83
CA LYS A 130 -16.01 17.46 2.18
C LYS A 130 -15.86 17.12 0.70
N LYS A 131 -15.08 17.92 -0.06
CA LYS A 131 -14.85 17.68 -1.49
C LYS A 131 -14.07 16.38 -1.73
N TYR A 132 -13.05 16.14 -0.92
CA TYR A 132 -12.28 14.90 -0.98
C TYR A 132 -13.15 13.67 -0.64
N LYS A 133 -14.00 13.75 0.39
CA LYS A 133 -14.91 12.67 0.77
C LYS A 133 -15.89 12.31 -0.36
N ILE A 134 -16.35 13.30 -1.14
CA ILE A 134 -17.19 13.07 -2.33
C ILE A 134 -16.36 12.35 -3.42
N LEU A 135 -15.15 12.86 -3.73
CA LEU A 135 -14.28 12.26 -4.73
C LEU A 135 -13.91 10.82 -4.36
N ARG A 136 -13.56 10.57 -3.11
CA ARG A 136 -13.29 9.24 -2.57
C ARG A 136 -14.47 8.30 -2.75
N ARG A 137 -15.71 8.77 -2.48
CA ARG A 137 -16.94 7.98 -2.68
C ARG A 137 -17.13 7.58 -4.14
N ILE A 138 -16.79 8.46 -5.09
CA ILE A 138 -16.83 8.17 -6.53
C ILE A 138 -15.79 7.11 -6.88
N PHE A 139 -14.57 7.24 -6.40
CA PHE A 139 -13.49 6.28 -6.67
C PHE A 139 -13.71 4.90 -6.03
N HIS A 140 -14.42 4.84 -4.92
CA HIS A 140 -14.83 3.56 -4.31
C HIS A 140 -16.08 2.95 -4.95
N ASN A 141 -16.79 3.68 -5.82
CA ASN A 141 -18.01 3.19 -6.45
C ASN A 141 -17.70 2.09 -7.47
N ALA A 142 -18.32 0.92 -7.31
CA ALA A 142 -18.08 -0.24 -8.18
C ALA A 142 -18.41 0.03 -9.66
N THR A 143 -19.43 0.84 -9.94
CA THR A 143 -19.81 1.23 -11.31
C THR A 143 -18.75 2.13 -11.92
N CYS A 144 -18.25 3.12 -11.18
CA CYS A 144 -17.16 3.99 -11.65
C CYS A 144 -15.87 3.19 -11.90
N LYS A 145 -15.53 2.25 -11.01
CA LYS A 145 -14.41 1.32 -11.21
C LYS A 145 -14.57 0.50 -12.49
N ARG A 146 -15.77 -0.07 -12.74
CA ARG A 146 -16.07 -0.83 -13.98
C ARG A 146 -15.93 0.03 -15.24
N LEU A 147 -16.47 1.24 -15.22
CA LEU A 147 -16.38 2.16 -16.36
C LEU A 147 -14.92 2.54 -16.63
N PHE A 148 -14.13 2.82 -15.60
CA PHE A 148 -12.70 3.11 -15.75
C PHE A 148 -11.94 1.90 -16.31
N SER A 149 -12.24 0.69 -15.81
CA SER A 149 -11.64 -0.55 -16.32
C SER A 149 -11.96 -0.81 -17.80
N ALA A 150 -13.10 -0.33 -18.28
CA ALA A 150 -13.51 -0.51 -19.69
C ALA A 150 -12.81 0.48 -20.64
N LEU A 151 -12.25 1.57 -20.10
CA LEU A 151 -11.54 2.59 -20.89
C LEU A 151 -10.08 2.22 -21.18
N HIS A 152 -9.51 1.32 -20.41
CA HIS A 152 -8.12 0.90 -20.56
C HIS A 152 -7.95 -0.55 -20.06
N PRO A 153 -7.32 -1.45 -20.84
CA PRO A 153 -6.98 -2.80 -20.40
C PRO A 153 -5.78 -2.78 -19.46
#